data_4a962a7b56b76585187b40171265d7a9
#
_entry.id   4a962a7b56b76585187b40171265d7a9
#
_cell.length_a   1.000
_cell.length_b   1.000
_cell.length_c   1.000
_cell.angle_alpha   90.00
_cell.angle_beta   90.00
_cell.angle_gamma   90.00
#
_symmetry.space_group_name_H-M   'P 1'
#
loop_
_entity.id
_entity.type
_entity.pdbx_description
1 polymer ?
#
loop_
_entity_poly.entity_id
_entity_poly.type
_entity_poly.pdbx_seq_one_letter_code
_entity_poly.pdbx_strand_id
1 'polypeptide(L)'
;MSESGSSPGAPGPNGSQGAYDRSAGRRRRRRPRNNRTGGGGNPPPQQQQQQQPQQQQGYQQFNNQGPGGRRGRNRRNQRGGSGGGGGGNPSPSQGRSSRPKRPGLEILRELQNAGAALDPTERLMMELPAGAGDPPYGDRTTGRAIDLIAPLGRGQRCLLVAPPKAGKTRILQAIASSVAYNHPEIKVYALLVDERPEEVTDFKRNTPAEVIAASSDMSVEEHIETAERCMNLVAAEVIAGKDVVLLLDSITRLARAYNASAGNGGRTMSGGLDSNAMQSPRQIFGSARKIENGGSLTIIGTALVDTGSRMDQIIFEEFKGTGNSEIFLSRELAERRIYPAIDIPKSGTRKEEKLIPANQLTTFQALRRILVQMPPQEAMLKLVDRLNRTKTNDEFYNLVRVGDS
;
A
#
# COMPACT_ATOMS: atom_id res chain seq x y z
N MET A 1 67.91 -26.67 -16.15
CA MET A 1 67.80 -27.76 -15.20
C MET A 1 66.28 -28.02 -15.12
N SER A 2 65.76 -28.84 -16.03
CA SER A 2 65.57 -30.29 -15.98
C SER A 2 64.58 -30.66 -14.87
N GLU A 3 63.51 -31.36 -15.02
CA GLU A 3 62.96 -32.37 -15.94
C GLU A 3 61.59 -32.71 -15.34
N SER A 4 60.56 -32.83 -16.11
CA SER A 4 60.00 -34.09 -16.68
C SER A 4 59.16 -34.88 -15.66
N GLY A 5 57.96 -35.23 -15.91
CA GLY A 5 57.34 -36.21 -16.74
C GLY A 5 56.08 -36.65 -15.94
N SER A 6 55.05 -37.10 -16.41
CA SER A 6 54.52 -38.02 -17.38
C SER A 6 53.11 -38.41 -16.97
N SER A 7 52.18 -38.34 -17.86
CA SER A 7 51.00 -39.20 -17.91
C SER A 7 51.41 -40.67 -18.14
N PRO A 8 50.56 -41.73 -17.98
CA PRO A 8 49.34 -41.91 -18.74
C PRO A 8 48.27 -42.83 -18.07
N GLY A 9 47.06 -42.96 -18.70
CA GLY A 9 46.42 -44.23 -18.82
C GLY A 9 44.91 -44.28 -18.62
N ALA A 10 44.17 -44.22 -19.72
CA ALA A 10 42.85 -44.88 -19.81
C ALA A 10 43.04 -46.39 -20.06
N PRO A 11 42.05 -47.26 -19.80
CA PRO A 11 41.13 -47.66 -20.84
C PRO A 11 39.67 -47.98 -20.36
N GLY A 12 38.70 -47.87 -21.28
CA GLY A 12 37.46 -48.64 -21.25
C GLY A 12 37.65 -50.03 -21.86
N PRO A 13 36.64 -50.79 -22.36
CA PRO A 13 35.17 -50.70 -22.30
C PRO A 13 34.50 -52.08 -21.98
N ASN A 14 33.17 -52.21 -22.18
CA ASN A 14 32.31 -53.38 -22.43
C ASN A 14 31.16 -53.46 -21.40
N GLY A 15 29.88 -53.60 -21.74
CA GLY A 15 29.22 -54.23 -22.87
C GLY A 15 28.24 -55.26 -22.35
N SER A 16 27.00 -55.17 -22.76
CA SER A 16 26.00 -56.23 -22.95
C SER A 16 24.59 -55.64 -22.59
N GLN A 17 23.72 -55.34 -23.52
CA GLN A 17 22.81 -56.19 -24.33
C GLN A 17 21.88 -57.09 -23.46
N GLY A 18 20.62 -56.82 -23.54
CA GLY A 18 19.52 -57.66 -23.06
C GLY A 18 18.16 -57.09 -23.52
N ALA A 19 17.75 -57.42 -24.74
CA ALA A 19 16.43 -57.25 -25.28
C ALA A 19 15.56 -58.47 -24.91
N TYR A 20 14.25 -58.27 -24.78
CA TYR A 20 13.12 -59.20 -25.05
C TYR A 20 11.87 -58.37 -24.76
N ASP A 21 11.02 -58.18 -25.60
CA ASP A 21 10.16 -58.76 -26.66
C ASP A 21 8.67 -58.73 -26.19
N ARG A 22 7.90 -58.11 -27.04
CA ARG A 22 6.53 -58.24 -27.48
C ARG A 22 5.51 -59.08 -26.70
N SER A 23 4.30 -58.45 -26.54
CA SER A 23 3.00 -58.95 -27.09
C SER A 23 1.86 -57.98 -26.64
N ALA A 24 1.18 -57.27 -27.48
CA ALA A 24 0.07 -57.62 -28.37
C ALA A 24 -1.20 -58.05 -27.61
N GLY A 25 -2.21 -57.20 -27.55
CA GLY A 25 -3.55 -57.51 -27.03
C GLY A 25 -4.61 -56.48 -27.51
N ARG A 26 -5.06 -56.62 -28.73
CA ARG A 26 -6.27 -55.97 -29.28
C ARG A 26 -7.53 -56.62 -28.73
N ARG A 27 -8.59 -55.83 -28.41
CA ARG A 27 -10.04 -56.10 -28.66
C ARG A 27 -10.80 -54.80 -28.36
N ARG A 28 -11.30 -54.15 -29.38
CA ARG A 28 -12.58 -54.24 -30.15
C ARG A 28 -13.82 -53.92 -29.34
N ARG A 29 -14.42 -52.75 -29.67
CA ARG A 29 -15.79 -52.42 -30.08
C ARG A 29 -16.97 -52.81 -29.17
N ARG A 30 -17.79 -51.81 -28.85
CA ARG A 30 -19.23 -51.76 -29.26
C ARG A 30 -19.86 -50.41 -28.91
N ARG A 31 -20.35 -49.71 -29.90
CA ARG A 31 -21.53 -48.82 -29.83
C ARG A 31 -22.78 -49.69 -29.98
N PRO A 32 -23.94 -49.25 -29.50
CA PRO A 32 -25.12 -49.28 -30.34
C PRO A 32 -25.84 -47.93 -30.47
N ARG A 33 -26.59 -47.92 -31.51
CA ARG A 33 -27.36 -46.87 -32.17
C ARG A 33 -28.75 -46.69 -31.51
N ASN A 34 -29.22 -45.42 -31.70
CA ASN A 34 -30.61 -45.01 -32.09
C ASN A 34 -31.82 -45.56 -31.33
N ASN A 35 -32.65 -44.61 -30.83
CA ASN A 35 -33.98 -44.52 -31.47
C ASN A 35 -34.60 -43.11 -31.30
N ARG A 36 -35.28 -42.69 -32.34
CA ARG A 36 -36.09 -41.48 -32.55
C ARG A 36 -37.43 -41.60 -31.84
N THR A 37 -37.98 -40.45 -31.42
CA THR A 37 -39.37 -39.95 -31.59
C THR A 37 -39.40 -38.65 -30.82
N GLY A 38 -39.69 -37.47 -31.27
CA GLY A 38 -40.87 -37.02 -31.93
C GLY A 38 -41.69 -36.19 -30.94
N GLY A 39 -41.76 -34.85 -31.07
CA GLY A 39 -42.71 -34.07 -30.29
C GLY A 39 -42.30 -32.59 -30.16
N GLY A 40 -42.99 -31.72 -30.81
CA GLY A 40 -42.86 -30.29 -30.91
C GLY A 40 -43.12 -29.55 -29.60
N GLY A 41 -42.66 -28.32 -29.54
CA GLY A 41 -42.99 -27.41 -28.45
C GLY A 41 -42.20 -26.11 -28.53
N ASN A 42 -42.84 -25.12 -28.99
CA ASN A 42 -42.73 -23.64 -28.82
C ASN A 42 -41.44 -22.97 -28.36
N PRO A 43 -41.09 -21.82 -28.96
CA PRO A 43 -40.02 -20.94 -28.52
C PRO A 43 -40.41 -20.14 -27.25
N PRO A 44 -39.44 -19.71 -26.40
CA PRO A 44 -39.73 -18.94 -25.23
C PRO A 44 -40.03 -17.47 -25.56
N PRO A 45 -40.83 -16.77 -24.73
CA PRO A 45 -41.28 -15.39 -24.99
C PRO A 45 -40.16 -14.36 -24.76
N GLN A 46 -40.13 -13.39 -25.65
CA GLN A 46 -39.35 -12.17 -25.57
C GLN A 46 -39.80 -11.35 -24.34
N GLN A 47 -38.91 -11.02 -23.43
CA GLN A 47 -39.14 -10.03 -22.38
C GLN A 47 -39.03 -8.63 -22.98
N GLN A 48 -40.11 -7.92 -22.95
CA GLN A 48 -40.23 -6.49 -23.23
C GLN A 48 -39.49 -5.68 -22.21
N GLN A 49 -38.59 -4.80 -22.66
CA GLN A 49 -38.00 -3.74 -21.90
C GLN A 49 -39.09 -2.73 -21.50
N GLN A 50 -39.43 -2.64 -20.24
CA GLN A 50 -40.17 -1.53 -19.64
C GLN A 50 -39.23 -0.38 -19.34
N GLN A 51 -39.37 0.70 -20.05
CA GLN A 51 -38.82 2.02 -19.78
C GLN A 51 -39.48 2.58 -18.51
N GLN A 52 -38.71 2.92 -17.48
CA GLN A 52 -39.17 3.74 -16.37
C GLN A 52 -38.92 5.22 -16.66
N PRO A 53 -39.87 6.11 -16.34
CA PRO A 53 -39.75 7.55 -16.59
C PRO A 53 -38.88 8.24 -15.53
N GLN A 54 -38.01 9.13 -15.99
CA GLN A 54 -37.26 10.09 -15.18
C GLN A 54 -38.20 11.05 -14.46
N GLN A 55 -38.18 11.08 -13.15
CA GLN A 55 -38.74 12.16 -12.35
C GLN A 55 -37.67 13.19 -12.02
N GLN A 56 -37.79 14.34 -12.66
CA GLN A 56 -37.18 15.59 -12.22
C GLN A 56 -37.88 16.04 -10.94
N GLN A 57 -37.13 16.20 -9.84
CA GLN A 57 -37.62 16.95 -8.67
C GLN A 57 -36.84 18.25 -8.53
N GLY A 58 -37.61 19.33 -8.73
CA GLY A 58 -37.14 20.69 -8.62
C GLY A 58 -36.88 21.11 -7.17
N TYR A 59 -35.94 22.02 -7.03
CA TYR A 59 -35.67 22.79 -5.82
C TYR A 59 -36.85 23.70 -5.47
N GLN A 60 -37.42 23.53 -4.30
CA GLN A 60 -38.25 24.57 -3.67
C GLN A 60 -37.54 25.10 -2.44
N GLN A 61 -37.18 26.39 -2.52
CA GLN A 61 -36.87 27.25 -1.40
C GLN A 61 -38.10 27.47 -0.57
N PHE A 62 -38.01 27.23 0.74
CA PHE A 62 -38.98 27.79 1.72
C PHE A 62 -38.30 28.81 2.60
N ASN A 63 -38.59 30.06 2.29
CA ASN A 63 -38.52 31.19 3.21
C ASN A 63 -39.67 31.08 4.22
N ASN A 64 -39.39 31.19 5.53
CA ASN A 64 -40.42 31.53 6.47
C ASN A 64 -39.88 32.46 7.55
N GLN A 65 -40.36 33.70 7.48
CA GLN A 65 -40.24 34.75 8.50
C GLN A 65 -41.29 34.50 9.60
N GLY A 66 -40.90 34.90 10.85
CA GLY A 66 -41.59 34.78 12.10
C GLY A 66 -43.04 35.35 12.14
N PRO A 67 -43.65 35.64 13.30
CA PRO A 67 -43.13 36.39 14.45
C PRO A 67 -43.69 35.97 15.86
N GLY A 68 -42.98 36.40 16.90
CA GLY A 68 -43.48 37.09 18.08
C GLY A 68 -44.34 36.38 19.14
N GLY A 69 -43.94 36.54 20.43
CA GLY A 69 -44.86 36.45 21.57
C GLY A 69 -44.22 35.94 22.89
N ARG A 70 -43.58 36.74 23.62
CA ARG A 70 -43.76 37.34 24.97
C ARG A 70 -44.25 36.44 26.13
N ARG A 71 -43.51 36.60 27.28
CA ARG A 71 -43.91 36.55 28.74
C ARG A 71 -43.99 35.13 29.31
N GLY A 72 -43.42 34.81 30.47
CA GLY A 72 -42.92 35.58 31.61
C GLY A 72 -43.07 34.73 32.87
N ARG A 73 -42.31 35.06 33.87
CA ARG A 73 -42.48 34.81 35.32
C ARG A 73 -41.59 33.81 36.02
N ASN A 74 -40.70 34.49 36.73
CA ASN A 74 -40.17 34.20 38.08
C ASN A 74 -41.04 33.28 38.96
N ARG A 75 -40.35 32.38 39.67
CA ARG A 75 -40.63 32.19 41.11
C ARG A 75 -39.38 31.70 41.84
N ARG A 76 -38.90 32.61 42.73
CA ARG A 76 -38.08 32.30 43.92
C ARG A 76 -38.88 31.35 44.82
N ASN A 77 -38.18 30.41 45.44
CA ASN A 77 -38.47 30.08 46.85
C ASN A 77 -37.20 29.71 47.58
N GLN A 78 -36.86 30.52 48.58
CA GLN A 78 -35.99 30.26 49.70
C GLN A 78 -36.74 29.46 50.77
N ARG A 79 -35.98 28.64 51.47
CA ARG A 79 -36.01 28.28 52.91
C ARG A 79 -35.44 26.87 53.01
N GLY A 80 -34.44 26.52 53.79
CA GLY A 80 -34.13 26.89 55.14
C GLY A 80 -34.15 25.63 55.99
N GLY A 81 -33.08 25.26 56.70
CA GLY A 81 -33.13 24.24 57.77
C GLY A 81 -31.87 23.35 57.83
N SER A 82 -30.99 23.73 58.57
CA SER A 82 -30.17 23.23 59.70
C SER A 82 -30.00 21.71 59.94
N GLY A 83 -28.77 21.29 60.16
CA GLY A 83 -28.40 20.42 61.27
C GLY A 83 -27.97 18.98 60.91
N GLY A 84 -26.78 18.61 61.31
CA GLY A 84 -26.40 17.20 61.49
C GLY A 84 -24.94 16.90 61.13
N GLY A 85 -24.06 16.97 62.12
CA GLY A 85 -22.64 16.57 62.00
C GLY A 85 -22.51 15.07 61.84
N GLY A 86 -21.57 14.65 61.00
CA GLY A 86 -21.14 13.27 60.86
C GLY A 86 -19.73 13.26 60.31
N GLY A 87 -18.75 12.98 61.20
CA GLY A 87 -17.36 12.82 60.86
C GLY A 87 -17.18 11.69 59.84
N GLY A 88 -16.77 12.04 58.64
CA GLY A 88 -16.32 11.11 57.59
C GLY A 88 -14.83 11.29 57.40
N ASN A 89 -14.04 10.26 57.74
CA ASN A 89 -12.64 10.15 57.40
C ASN A 89 -12.40 10.51 55.93
N PRO A 90 -11.36 11.31 55.60
CA PRO A 90 -10.94 11.48 54.22
C PRO A 90 -10.29 10.20 53.77
N SER A 91 -10.95 9.45 52.90
CA SER A 91 -10.30 8.40 52.10
C SER A 91 -9.13 9.01 51.34
N PRO A 92 -7.96 8.36 51.33
CA PRO A 92 -6.85 8.87 50.53
C PRO A 92 -7.26 8.84 49.07
N SER A 93 -7.36 10.03 48.46
CA SER A 93 -7.47 10.20 47.03
C SER A 93 -6.28 9.48 46.42
N GLN A 94 -6.56 8.29 45.83
CA GLN A 94 -5.59 7.64 44.97
C GLN A 94 -5.19 8.67 43.91
N GLY A 95 -3.95 9.11 43.98
CA GLY A 95 -3.36 10.01 43.00
C GLY A 95 -3.60 9.39 41.61
N ARG A 96 -4.40 10.06 40.77
CA ARG A 96 -4.41 9.81 39.35
C ARG A 96 -2.98 9.96 38.91
N SER A 97 -2.31 8.83 38.66
CA SER A 97 -1.04 8.83 37.93
C SER A 97 -1.31 9.59 36.64
N SER A 98 -0.77 10.79 36.54
CA SER A 98 -0.80 11.55 35.29
C SER A 98 -0.08 10.71 34.25
N ARG A 99 -0.83 10.03 33.36
CA ARG A 99 -0.24 9.42 32.18
C ARG A 99 0.59 10.51 31.48
N PRO A 100 1.80 10.19 31.03
CA PRO A 100 2.60 11.15 30.30
C PRO A 100 1.77 11.69 29.13
N LYS A 101 1.83 13.00 28.93
CA LYS A 101 1.12 13.66 27.83
C LYS A 101 1.63 13.07 26.51
N ARG A 102 0.71 12.69 25.59
CA ARG A 102 1.08 12.20 24.26
C ARG A 102 2.02 13.20 23.58
N PRO A 103 3.01 12.73 22.78
CA PRO A 103 3.95 13.62 22.09
C PRO A 103 3.28 14.64 21.18
N GLY A 104 2.10 14.26 20.59
CA GLY A 104 1.38 15.10 19.65
C GLY A 104 2.05 15.15 18.25
N LEU A 105 1.47 15.95 17.37
CA LEU A 105 1.93 16.12 15.99
C LEU A 105 2.24 17.60 15.66
N GLU A 106 2.57 18.40 16.68
CA GLU A 106 2.87 19.83 16.52
C GLU A 106 4.04 20.07 15.54
N ILE A 107 5.07 19.21 15.57
CA ILE A 107 6.21 19.28 14.65
C ILE A 107 5.82 19.19 13.18
N LEU A 108 4.68 18.58 12.84
CA LEU A 108 4.22 18.56 11.46
C LEU A 108 3.83 19.95 10.95
N ARG A 109 3.44 20.87 11.84
CA ARG A 109 3.23 22.28 11.48
C ARG A 109 4.56 22.99 11.25
N GLU A 110 5.57 22.69 12.05
CA GLU A 110 6.92 23.20 11.83
C GLU A 110 7.47 22.71 10.51
N LEU A 111 7.33 21.43 10.19
CA LEU A 111 7.69 20.85 8.91
C LEU A 111 6.94 21.53 7.74
N GLN A 112 5.65 21.89 7.94
CA GLN A 112 4.87 22.61 6.94
C GLN A 112 5.38 24.04 6.69
N ASN A 113 5.93 24.67 7.70
CA ASN A 113 6.44 26.03 7.66
C ASN A 113 7.93 26.12 7.32
N ALA A 114 8.64 24.99 7.22
CA ALA A 114 10.08 24.94 6.97
C ALA A 114 10.49 25.42 5.55
N GLY A 115 9.55 25.56 4.64
CA GLY A 115 9.76 26.06 3.28
C GLY A 115 8.63 25.70 2.33
N ALA A 116 8.68 26.18 1.10
CA ALA A 116 7.72 25.85 0.06
C ALA A 116 7.79 24.34 -0.26
N ALA A 117 6.63 23.74 -0.45
CA ALA A 117 6.55 22.33 -0.88
C ALA A 117 6.66 22.24 -2.39
N LEU A 118 7.65 21.52 -2.90
CA LEU A 118 7.89 21.29 -4.31
C LEU A 118 7.32 19.97 -4.79
N ASP A 119 7.04 19.88 -6.10
CA ASP A 119 6.79 18.58 -6.72
C ASP A 119 8.06 17.71 -6.66
N PRO A 120 7.95 16.39 -6.51
CA PRO A 120 9.07 15.48 -6.64
C PRO A 120 9.70 15.56 -8.04
N THR A 121 10.98 15.87 -8.09
CA THR A 121 11.79 15.95 -9.34
C THR A 121 13.03 15.09 -9.28
N GLU A 122 13.45 14.70 -8.07
CA GLU A 122 14.59 13.82 -7.83
C GLU A 122 14.09 12.38 -7.66
N ARG A 123 14.44 11.53 -8.63
CA ARG A 123 13.98 10.13 -8.65
C ARG A 123 14.66 9.32 -7.56
N LEU A 124 13.88 8.47 -6.89
CA LEU A 124 14.35 7.39 -6.06
C LEU A 124 14.47 6.14 -6.95
N MET A 125 15.70 5.72 -7.27
CA MET A 125 15.94 4.55 -8.11
C MET A 125 15.66 3.28 -7.33
N MET A 126 14.77 2.44 -7.87
CA MET A 126 14.43 1.14 -7.28
C MET A 126 15.18 -0.01 -7.95
N GLU A 127 15.71 0.20 -9.15
CA GLU A 127 16.55 -0.77 -9.83
C GLU A 127 17.88 -0.95 -9.09
N LEU A 128 18.23 -2.20 -8.77
CA LEU A 128 19.53 -2.56 -8.22
C LEU A 128 20.52 -2.84 -9.36
N PRO A 129 21.81 -2.40 -9.25
CA PRO A 129 22.81 -2.63 -10.28
C PRO A 129 23.03 -4.11 -10.56
N ALA A 130 23.42 -4.44 -11.79
CA ALA A 130 23.81 -5.79 -12.15
C ALA A 130 25.03 -6.21 -11.32
N GLY A 131 24.92 -7.28 -10.54
CA GLY A 131 25.99 -7.77 -9.66
C GLY A 131 25.90 -7.31 -8.20
N ALA A 132 24.92 -6.49 -7.83
CA ALA A 132 24.66 -6.16 -6.43
C ALA A 132 24.30 -7.39 -5.55
N GLY A 133 24.19 -8.58 -6.18
CA GLY A 133 23.59 -9.76 -5.56
C GLY A 133 22.07 -9.60 -5.44
N ASP A 134 21.33 -10.68 -5.33
CA ASP A 134 19.95 -10.57 -4.88
C ASP A 134 20.01 -10.11 -3.42
N PRO A 135 19.50 -8.89 -3.11
CA PRO A 135 19.44 -8.51 -1.72
C PRO A 135 18.58 -9.55 -1.00
N PRO A 136 18.90 -9.93 0.23
CA PRO A 136 18.14 -10.95 0.96
C PRO A 136 16.65 -10.63 1.04
N TYR A 137 16.19 -9.41 0.62
CA TYR A 137 14.89 -8.85 0.92
C TYR A 137 14.10 -8.30 -0.27
N GLY A 138 14.49 -8.53 -1.48
CA GLY A 138 13.73 -8.13 -2.66
C GLY A 138 14.30 -8.74 -3.90
N ASP A 139 13.45 -9.23 -4.80
CA ASP A 139 13.92 -9.59 -6.11
C ASP A 139 14.20 -8.31 -6.92
N ARG A 140 15.23 -8.36 -7.75
CA ARG A 140 15.61 -7.26 -8.64
C ARG A 140 14.46 -6.86 -9.57
N THR A 141 13.60 -7.80 -9.90
CA THR A 141 12.45 -7.62 -10.79
C THR A 141 11.43 -6.68 -10.19
N THR A 142 11.20 -6.77 -8.86
CA THR A 142 10.25 -5.89 -8.15
C THR A 142 10.66 -4.42 -8.22
N GLY A 143 11.92 -4.08 -7.90
CA GLY A 143 12.41 -2.70 -7.98
C GLY A 143 12.35 -2.15 -9.40
N ARG A 144 12.81 -2.93 -10.39
CA ARG A 144 12.74 -2.56 -11.81
C ARG A 144 11.31 -2.35 -12.30
N ALA A 145 10.38 -3.21 -11.88
CA ALA A 145 8.96 -3.06 -12.23
C ALA A 145 8.36 -1.78 -11.63
N ILE A 146 8.69 -1.43 -10.38
CA ILE A 146 8.23 -0.17 -9.76
C ILE A 146 8.75 1.02 -10.58
N ASP A 147 10.01 1.03 -10.96
CA ASP A 147 10.61 2.08 -11.77
C ASP A 147 9.94 2.27 -13.15
N LEU A 148 9.40 1.20 -13.73
CA LEU A 148 8.72 1.19 -15.03
C LEU A 148 7.21 1.42 -14.97
N ILE A 149 6.58 1.26 -13.79
CA ILE A 149 5.13 1.37 -13.63
C ILE A 149 4.74 2.61 -12.83
N ALA A 150 5.40 2.85 -11.70
CA ALA A 150 5.08 3.92 -10.77
C ALA A 150 6.37 4.48 -10.14
N PRO A 151 7.17 5.23 -10.91
CA PRO A 151 8.44 5.77 -10.43
C PRO A 151 8.21 6.65 -9.20
N LEU A 152 9.10 6.52 -8.21
CA LEU A 152 9.05 7.26 -6.97
C LEU A 152 10.06 8.40 -6.98
N GLY A 153 9.73 9.49 -6.30
CA GLY A 153 10.61 10.64 -6.14
C GLY A 153 10.73 11.09 -4.68
N ARG A 154 11.78 11.87 -4.37
CA ARG A 154 11.97 12.47 -3.05
C ARG A 154 10.81 13.42 -2.74
N GLY A 155 10.17 13.22 -1.60
CA GLY A 155 8.96 13.96 -1.22
C GLY A 155 7.64 13.36 -1.72
N GLN A 156 7.67 12.16 -2.31
CA GLN A 156 6.49 11.47 -2.83
C GLN A 156 5.53 11.04 -1.72
N ARG A 157 4.21 11.16 -1.98
CA ARG A 157 3.14 10.53 -1.21
C ARG A 157 2.63 9.33 -1.99
N CYS A 158 3.18 8.15 -1.69
CA CYS A 158 2.81 6.92 -2.39
C CYS A 158 1.84 6.10 -1.55
N LEU A 159 0.69 5.74 -2.13
CA LEU A 159 -0.26 4.82 -1.54
C LEU A 159 -0.08 3.43 -2.14
N LEU A 160 0.37 2.48 -1.32
CA LEU A 160 0.45 1.06 -1.68
C LEU A 160 -0.86 0.37 -1.29
N VAL A 161 -1.72 0.14 -2.27
CA VAL A 161 -3.04 -0.45 -2.08
C VAL A 161 -2.95 -1.97 -2.19
N ALA A 162 -3.22 -2.68 -1.11
CA ALA A 162 -2.98 -4.11 -1.04
C ALA A 162 -4.18 -4.88 -0.49
N PRO A 163 -4.76 -5.81 -1.27
CA PRO A 163 -5.62 -6.84 -0.71
C PRO A 163 -4.82 -7.85 0.13
N PRO A 164 -5.47 -8.61 1.02
CA PRO A 164 -4.79 -9.62 1.82
C PRO A 164 -4.01 -10.61 0.95
N LYS A 165 -2.79 -10.97 1.37
CA LYS A 165 -1.89 -11.94 0.73
C LYS A 165 -1.39 -11.56 -0.67
N ALA A 166 -1.46 -10.29 -1.07
CA ALA A 166 -0.99 -9.82 -2.37
C ALA A 166 0.53 -9.52 -2.45
N GLY A 167 1.28 -9.71 -1.38
CA GLY A 167 2.72 -9.49 -1.36
C GLY A 167 3.14 -8.09 -0.87
N LYS A 168 2.28 -7.38 -0.13
CA LYS A 168 2.52 -6.06 0.47
C LYS A 168 3.93 -5.94 1.09
N THR A 169 4.24 -6.82 2.03
CA THR A 169 5.50 -6.82 2.78
C THR A 169 6.72 -6.95 1.86
N ARG A 170 6.64 -7.79 0.83
CA ARG A 170 7.71 -7.95 -0.18
C ARG A 170 7.99 -6.66 -0.96
N ILE A 171 6.95 -5.93 -1.34
CA ILE A 171 7.10 -4.62 -2.01
C ILE A 171 7.80 -3.62 -1.09
N LEU A 172 7.38 -3.54 0.18
CA LEU A 172 8.01 -2.64 1.16
C LEU A 172 9.47 -3.00 1.41
N GLN A 173 9.78 -4.28 1.55
CA GLN A 173 11.15 -4.79 1.71
C GLN A 173 12.02 -4.45 0.49
N ALA A 174 11.48 -4.63 -0.73
CA ALA A 174 12.18 -4.27 -1.97
C ALA A 174 12.47 -2.76 -2.04
N ILE A 175 11.48 -1.91 -1.70
CA ILE A 175 11.68 -0.45 -1.66
C ILE A 175 12.74 -0.08 -0.62
N ALA A 176 12.68 -0.63 0.60
CA ALA A 176 13.66 -0.35 1.64
C ALA A 176 15.09 -0.68 1.20
N SER A 177 15.27 -1.87 0.63
CA SER A 177 16.58 -2.34 0.16
C SER A 177 17.10 -1.53 -1.02
N SER A 178 16.22 -1.21 -1.98
CA SER A 178 16.58 -0.40 -3.14
C SER A 178 17.00 1.02 -2.74
N VAL A 179 16.25 1.66 -1.85
CA VAL A 179 16.60 3.01 -1.36
C VAL A 179 17.91 3.00 -0.59
N ALA A 180 18.08 2.07 0.35
CA ALA A 180 19.31 2.01 1.13
C ALA A 180 20.55 1.71 0.29
N TYR A 181 20.41 0.93 -0.80
CA TYR A 181 21.52 0.63 -1.70
C TYR A 181 21.85 1.79 -2.64
N ASN A 182 20.83 2.33 -3.33
CA ASN A 182 21.02 3.35 -4.35
C ASN A 182 21.18 4.77 -3.79
N HIS A 183 20.71 5.00 -2.55
CA HIS A 183 20.67 6.31 -1.90
C HIS A 183 21.12 6.19 -0.44
N PRO A 184 22.40 5.85 -0.18
CA PRO A 184 22.92 5.62 1.17
C PRO A 184 22.85 6.85 2.08
N GLU A 185 22.69 8.04 1.50
CA GLU A 185 22.49 9.29 2.22
C GLU A 185 21.07 9.44 2.78
N ILE A 186 20.10 8.66 2.27
CA ILE A 186 18.70 8.72 2.68
C ILE A 186 18.47 7.79 3.86
N LYS A 187 17.86 8.31 4.92
CA LYS A 187 17.42 7.47 6.03
C LYS A 187 16.10 6.79 5.71
N VAL A 188 16.05 5.49 5.93
CA VAL A 188 14.84 4.68 5.73
C VAL A 188 14.28 4.26 7.08
N TYR A 189 13.06 4.66 7.36
CA TYR A 189 12.30 4.26 8.53
C TYR A 189 11.13 3.37 8.14
N ALA A 190 10.78 2.42 9.00
CA ALA A 190 9.58 1.63 8.86
C ALA A 190 8.73 1.74 10.13
N LEU A 191 7.55 2.33 10.01
CA LEU A 191 6.55 2.40 11.07
C LEU A 191 5.52 1.29 10.85
N LEU A 192 5.55 0.28 11.73
CA LEU A 192 4.63 -0.85 11.72
C LEU A 192 3.61 -0.68 12.84
N VAL A 193 2.32 -0.55 12.48
CA VAL A 193 1.24 -0.32 13.44
C VAL A 193 0.26 -1.48 13.41
N ASP A 194 0.03 -2.10 14.57
CA ASP A 194 -0.89 -3.24 14.74
C ASP A 194 -0.53 -4.43 13.83
N GLU A 195 0.76 -4.61 13.49
CA GLU A 195 1.26 -5.80 12.79
C GLU A 195 1.61 -6.90 13.78
N ARG A 196 1.60 -8.15 13.30
CA ARG A 196 1.89 -9.30 14.15
C ARG A 196 3.34 -9.30 14.62
N PRO A 197 3.64 -9.72 15.86
CA PRO A 197 5.01 -9.73 16.40
C PRO A 197 6.03 -10.48 15.51
N GLU A 198 5.61 -11.60 14.89
CA GLU A 198 6.45 -12.35 13.97
C GLU A 198 6.74 -11.59 12.67
N GLU A 199 5.76 -10.84 12.13
CA GLU A 199 5.94 -10.00 10.93
C GLU A 199 6.86 -8.80 11.23
N VAL A 200 6.73 -8.20 12.42
CA VAL A 200 7.65 -7.15 12.91
C VAL A 200 9.07 -7.68 13.01
N THR A 201 9.25 -8.88 13.56
CA THR A 201 10.56 -9.52 13.70
C THR A 201 11.17 -9.84 12.34
N ASP A 202 10.38 -10.37 11.40
CA ASP A 202 10.79 -10.65 10.03
C ASP A 202 11.22 -9.37 9.33
N PHE A 203 10.43 -8.29 9.44
CA PHE A 203 10.76 -7.02 8.82
C PHE A 203 12.07 -6.43 9.37
N LYS A 204 12.27 -6.46 10.70
CA LYS A 204 13.52 -6.01 11.36
C LYS A 204 14.76 -6.77 10.90
N ARG A 205 14.64 -8.08 10.70
CA ARG A 205 15.76 -8.93 10.28
C ARG A 205 16.09 -8.79 8.81
N ASN A 206 15.07 -8.47 8.04
CA ASN A 206 15.08 -8.59 6.60
C ASN A 206 15.04 -7.23 5.87
N THR A 207 15.27 -6.12 6.54
CA THR A 207 15.38 -4.81 5.88
C THR A 207 16.47 -3.95 6.50
N PRO A 208 17.09 -3.07 5.72
CA PRO A 208 18.03 -2.08 6.23
C PRO A 208 17.35 -0.88 6.91
N ALA A 209 16.00 -0.87 6.99
CA ALA A 209 15.24 0.23 7.58
C ALA A 209 15.35 0.23 9.11
N GLU A 210 15.35 1.41 9.72
CA GLU A 210 15.13 1.57 11.16
C GLU A 210 13.65 1.31 11.48
N VAL A 211 13.36 0.19 12.17
CA VAL A 211 11.99 -0.26 12.41
C VAL A 211 11.48 0.21 13.75
N ILE A 212 10.45 1.05 13.72
CA ILE A 212 9.65 1.52 14.84
C ILE A 212 8.30 0.81 14.77
N ALA A 213 7.95 0.04 15.79
CA ALA A 213 6.78 -0.81 15.73
C ALA A 213 5.97 -0.79 17.02
N ALA A 214 4.64 -0.84 16.86
CA ALA A 214 3.70 -1.21 17.90
C ALA A 214 2.90 -2.39 17.37
N SER A 215 3.19 -3.59 17.91
CA SER A 215 2.60 -4.86 17.46
C SER A 215 1.15 -5.02 17.94
N SER A 216 0.47 -6.01 17.37
CA SER A 216 -0.98 -6.24 17.59
C SER A 216 -1.36 -6.64 19.02
N ASP A 217 -0.40 -6.99 19.85
CA ASP A 217 -0.56 -7.28 21.28
C ASP A 217 -0.49 -6.03 22.17
N MET A 218 -0.14 -4.87 21.60
CA MET A 218 -0.09 -3.58 22.31
C MET A 218 -1.47 -2.87 22.30
N SER A 219 -1.63 -1.91 23.19
CA SER A 219 -2.87 -1.11 23.29
C SER A 219 -3.02 -0.11 22.15
N VAL A 220 -4.25 0.36 21.95
CA VAL A 220 -4.58 1.40 20.96
C VAL A 220 -3.79 2.68 21.23
N GLU A 221 -3.63 3.04 22.51
CA GLU A 221 -2.87 4.20 22.93
C GLU A 221 -1.39 4.09 22.55
N GLU A 222 -0.79 2.91 22.72
CA GLU A 222 0.61 2.63 22.34
C GLU A 222 0.80 2.66 20.82
N HIS A 223 -0.19 2.21 20.04
CA HIS A 223 -0.17 2.34 18.59
C HIS A 223 -0.07 3.80 18.15
N ILE A 224 -0.89 4.68 18.76
CA ILE A 224 -0.91 6.11 18.45
C ILE A 224 0.39 6.79 18.93
N GLU A 225 0.80 6.54 20.17
CA GLU A 225 2.01 7.13 20.74
C GLU A 225 3.25 6.77 19.93
N THR A 226 3.37 5.50 19.51
CA THR A 226 4.47 5.03 18.67
C THR A 226 4.48 5.74 17.32
N ALA A 227 3.30 5.93 16.69
CA ALA A 227 3.19 6.65 15.43
C ALA A 227 3.56 8.13 15.58
N GLU A 228 3.07 8.81 16.62
CA GLU A 228 3.39 10.22 16.88
C GLU A 228 4.89 10.41 17.20
N ARG A 229 5.48 9.51 17.97
CA ARG A 229 6.93 9.51 18.26
C ARG A 229 7.76 9.32 16.99
N CYS A 230 7.39 8.37 16.14
CA CYS A 230 8.04 8.15 14.85
C CYS A 230 7.96 9.41 13.98
N MET A 231 6.78 10.01 13.86
CA MET A 231 6.60 11.22 13.06
C MET A 231 7.40 12.41 13.59
N ASN A 232 7.52 12.56 14.91
CA ASN A 232 8.35 13.60 15.52
C ASN A 232 9.84 13.40 15.17
N LEU A 233 10.33 12.16 15.24
CA LEU A 233 11.71 11.82 14.87
C LEU A 233 11.97 12.14 13.38
N VAL A 234 11.13 11.61 12.51
CA VAL A 234 11.26 11.76 11.05
C VAL A 234 11.16 13.23 10.61
N ALA A 235 10.20 13.98 11.16
CA ALA A 235 10.01 15.39 10.84
C ALA A 235 11.21 16.24 11.29
N ALA A 236 11.78 15.97 12.47
CA ALA A 236 12.98 16.66 12.98
C ALA A 236 14.19 16.45 12.03
N GLU A 237 14.38 15.23 11.51
CA GLU A 237 15.44 14.94 10.55
C GLU A 237 15.27 15.73 9.25
N VAL A 238 14.03 15.81 8.74
CA VAL A 238 13.73 16.54 7.50
C VAL A 238 13.90 18.06 7.69
N ILE A 239 13.46 18.60 8.82
CA ILE A 239 13.69 20.02 9.18
C ILE A 239 15.19 20.33 9.27
N ALA A 240 16.00 19.36 9.74
CA ALA A 240 17.46 19.46 9.75
C ALA A 240 18.11 19.32 8.35
N GLY A 241 17.31 19.26 7.27
CA GLY A 241 17.78 19.23 5.89
C GLY A 241 18.07 17.85 5.32
N LYS A 242 17.68 16.76 6.03
CA LYS A 242 17.91 15.39 5.54
C LYS A 242 16.77 14.89 4.67
N ASP A 243 17.10 13.99 3.76
CA ASP A 243 16.10 13.22 3.02
C ASP A 243 15.74 11.95 3.78
N VAL A 244 14.44 11.70 3.92
CA VAL A 244 13.91 10.58 4.69
C VAL A 244 12.84 9.84 3.88
N VAL A 245 12.89 8.50 3.91
CA VAL A 245 11.83 7.63 3.41
C VAL A 245 11.18 6.93 4.60
N LEU A 246 9.87 7.07 4.73
CA LEU A 246 9.05 6.41 5.73
C LEU A 246 8.14 5.38 5.07
N LEU A 247 8.32 4.12 5.42
CA LEU A 247 7.40 3.03 5.09
C LEU A 247 6.38 2.90 6.22
N LEU A 248 5.10 3.19 5.94
CA LEU A 248 4.03 3.15 6.95
C LEU A 248 3.10 1.96 6.69
N ASP A 249 3.22 0.93 7.51
CA ASP A 249 2.41 -0.28 7.42
C ASP A 249 1.58 -0.50 8.70
N SER A 250 0.29 -0.19 8.75
CA SER A 250 -0.52 0.36 7.66
C SER A 250 -1.28 1.63 8.07
N ILE A 251 -1.54 2.50 7.10
CA ILE A 251 -2.43 3.67 7.30
C ILE A 251 -3.82 3.23 7.78
N THR A 252 -4.35 2.13 7.24
CA THR A 252 -5.66 1.59 7.61
C THR A 252 -5.73 1.25 9.10
N ARG A 253 -4.71 0.57 9.62
CA ARG A 253 -4.66 0.19 11.05
C ARG A 253 -4.43 1.41 11.94
N LEU A 254 -3.57 2.33 11.50
CA LEU A 254 -3.38 3.61 12.20
C LEU A 254 -4.68 4.41 12.30
N ALA A 255 -5.44 4.52 11.21
CA ALA A 255 -6.75 5.19 11.20
C ALA A 255 -7.76 4.49 12.11
N ARG A 256 -7.76 3.16 12.17
CA ARG A 256 -8.57 2.38 13.12
C ARG A 256 -8.19 2.68 14.58
N ALA A 257 -6.89 2.79 14.88
CA ALA A 257 -6.41 3.12 16.22
C ALA A 257 -6.89 4.51 16.66
N TYR A 258 -6.75 5.53 15.80
CA TYR A 258 -7.30 6.86 16.08
C TYR A 258 -8.82 6.86 16.23
N ASN A 259 -9.54 6.07 15.44
CA ASN A 259 -11.00 5.94 15.54
C ASN A 259 -11.42 5.28 16.86
N ALA A 260 -10.72 4.23 17.28
CA ALA A 260 -10.99 3.58 18.56
C ALA A 260 -10.69 4.50 19.75
N SER A 261 -9.64 5.32 19.67
CA SER A 261 -9.27 6.28 20.71
C SER A 261 -10.19 7.48 20.80
N ALA A 262 -10.86 7.87 19.70
CA ALA A 262 -11.81 9.01 19.69
C ALA A 262 -13.07 8.75 20.52
N GLY A 263 -13.40 7.48 20.78
CA GLY A 263 -14.58 7.09 21.56
C GLY A 263 -15.91 7.41 20.84
N ASN A 264 -17.04 7.24 21.55
CA ASN A 264 -18.38 7.45 21.00
C ASN A 264 -18.85 8.93 21.03
N GLY A 265 -17.93 9.91 21.12
CA GLY A 265 -18.27 11.32 21.35
C GLY A 265 -18.48 12.18 20.09
N GLY A 266 -18.23 11.66 18.89
CA GLY A 266 -18.29 12.41 17.65
C GLY A 266 -19.44 12.04 16.71
N ARG A 267 -19.60 12.83 15.63
CA ARG A 267 -20.50 12.48 14.51
C ARG A 267 -19.93 11.28 13.77
N THR A 268 -20.60 10.14 13.91
CA THR A 268 -20.20 8.91 13.23
C THR A 268 -20.56 8.99 11.74
N MET A 269 -19.58 8.87 10.88
CA MET A 269 -19.77 8.67 9.44
C MET A 269 -20.28 7.25 9.16
N SER A 270 -20.70 6.98 7.93
CA SER A 270 -21.07 5.62 7.52
C SER A 270 -19.91 4.65 7.80
N GLY A 271 -20.22 3.44 8.30
CA GLY A 271 -19.22 2.41 8.64
C GLY A 271 -18.55 2.56 10.02
N GLY A 272 -19.09 3.42 10.91
CA GLY A 272 -18.59 3.55 12.29
C GLY A 272 -17.31 4.39 12.45
N LEU A 273 -16.96 5.20 11.43
CA LEU A 273 -15.81 6.09 11.45
C LEU A 273 -16.19 7.47 12.00
N ASP A 274 -15.44 7.96 13.00
CA ASP A 274 -15.56 9.34 13.47
C ASP A 274 -14.88 10.31 12.49
N SER A 275 -15.55 11.41 12.14
CA SER A 275 -15.01 12.41 11.20
C SER A 275 -13.70 13.04 11.66
N ASN A 276 -13.50 13.18 12.98
CA ASN A 276 -12.29 13.74 13.57
C ASN A 276 -11.14 12.71 13.65
N ALA A 277 -11.47 11.43 13.71
CA ALA A 277 -10.48 10.36 13.81
C ALA A 277 -9.53 10.32 12.61
N MET A 278 -9.99 10.75 11.43
CA MET A 278 -9.18 10.79 10.21
C MET A 278 -8.23 11.99 10.13
N GLN A 279 -8.35 12.98 11.01
CA GLN A 279 -7.55 14.20 10.93
C GLN A 279 -6.05 13.92 11.09
N SER A 280 -5.66 13.21 12.16
CA SER A 280 -4.25 12.89 12.42
C SER A 280 -3.63 11.96 11.36
N PRO A 281 -4.27 10.85 10.94
CA PRO A 281 -3.78 10.02 9.85
C PRO A 281 -3.59 10.79 8.53
N ARG A 282 -4.52 11.70 8.18
CA ARG A 282 -4.36 12.56 7.00
C ARG A 282 -3.20 13.55 7.15
N GLN A 283 -3.00 14.13 8.34
CA GLN A 283 -1.86 15.01 8.61
C GLN A 283 -0.54 14.25 8.45
N ILE A 284 -0.45 13.03 8.98
CA ILE A 284 0.73 12.17 8.87
C ILE A 284 1.03 11.90 7.40
N PHE A 285 0.10 11.32 6.65
CA PHE A 285 0.34 11.00 5.24
C PHE A 285 0.53 12.24 4.37
N GLY A 286 -0.21 13.31 4.65
CA GLY A 286 -0.11 14.60 3.96
C GLY A 286 1.16 15.40 4.29
N SER A 287 1.95 14.99 5.29
CA SER A 287 3.20 15.65 5.66
C SER A 287 4.33 15.39 4.66
N ALA A 288 4.24 14.33 3.84
CA ALA A 288 5.22 14.00 2.81
C ALA A 288 5.37 15.15 1.81
N ARG A 289 6.61 15.63 1.62
CA ARG A 289 6.98 16.76 0.75
C ARG A 289 8.47 16.84 0.48
N LYS A 290 8.84 17.48 -0.61
CA LYS A 290 10.18 18.05 -0.83
C LYS A 290 10.12 19.51 -0.39
N ILE A 291 11.04 19.93 0.48
CA ILE A 291 11.14 21.32 0.95
C ILE A 291 12.12 22.06 0.03
N GLU A 292 11.75 23.24 -0.42
CA GLU A 292 12.63 24.08 -1.20
C GLU A 292 13.88 24.46 -0.37
N ASN A 293 15.06 24.19 -0.93
CA ASN A 293 16.36 24.37 -0.25
C ASN A 293 16.49 23.61 1.09
N GLY A 294 15.73 22.56 1.27
CA GLY A 294 15.70 21.71 2.48
C GLY A 294 15.67 20.23 2.18
N GLY A 295 15.42 19.44 3.21
CA GLY A 295 15.25 18.00 3.09
C GLY A 295 13.95 17.55 2.43
N SER A 296 13.73 16.25 2.37
CA SER A 296 12.48 15.69 1.90
C SER A 296 11.96 14.57 2.80
N LEU A 297 10.62 14.49 2.89
CA LEU A 297 9.92 13.36 3.48
C LEU A 297 9.14 12.64 2.40
N THR A 298 9.55 11.42 2.08
CA THR A 298 8.81 10.51 1.22
C THR A 298 8.05 9.51 2.09
N ILE A 299 6.74 9.36 1.89
CA ILE A 299 5.93 8.38 2.63
C ILE A 299 5.33 7.37 1.67
N ILE A 300 5.64 6.08 1.90
CA ILE A 300 4.97 4.95 1.26
C ILE A 300 4.04 4.34 2.30
N GLY A 301 2.76 4.68 2.21
CA GLY A 301 1.76 4.21 3.16
C GLY A 301 0.92 3.08 2.57
N THR A 302 0.73 1.99 3.33
CA THR A 302 -0.10 0.87 2.87
C THR A 302 -1.55 1.06 3.25
N ALA A 303 -2.46 0.86 2.28
CA ALA A 303 -3.89 0.82 2.49
C ALA A 303 -4.42 -0.59 2.25
N LEU A 304 -5.13 -1.12 3.24
CA LEU A 304 -5.74 -2.46 3.15
C LEU A 304 -7.10 -2.34 2.46
N VAL A 305 -7.31 -3.15 1.43
CA VAL A 305 -8.58 -3.25 0.69
C VAL A 305 -9.06 -4.70 0.64
N ASP A 306 -10.32 -4.93 0.27
CA ASP A 306 -10.92 -6.27 0.16
C ASP A 306 -10.83 -7.09 1.46
N THR A 307 -10.86 -6.41 2.60
CA THR A 307 -10.85 -7.02 3.93
C THR A 307 -12.23 -7.48 4.40
N GLY A 308 -13.29 -7.14 3.67
CA GLY A 308 -14.67 -7.31 4.10
C GLY A 308 -15.16 -6.23 5.08
N SER A 309 -14.29 -5.30 5.50
CA SER A 309 -14.62 -4.20 6.41
C SER A 309 -15.07 -2.96 5.64
N ARG A 310 -16.31 -2.49 5.92
CA ARG A 310 -16.82 -1.23 5.37
C ARG A 310 -16.00 -0.03 5.86
N MET A 311 -15.48 -0.08 7.08
CA MET A 311 -14.61 0.96 7.62
C MET A 311 -13.33 1.10 6.79
N ASP A 312 -12.69 -0.01 6.44
CA ASP A 312 -11.45 0.01 5.64
C ASP A 312 -11.68 0.60 4.26
N GLN A 313 -12.83 0.29 3.64
CA GLN A 313 -13.19 0.87 2.36
C GLN A 313 -13.32 2.40 2.46
N ILE A 314 -13.94 2.92 3.53
CA ILE A 314 -14.05 4.37 3.74
C ILE A 314 -12.68 4.99 4.00
N ILE A 315 -11.86 4.35 4.84
CA ILE A 315 -10.49 4.80 5.10
C ILE A 315 -9.70 4.86 3.79
N PHE A 316 -9.78 3.83 2.95
CA PHE A 316 -9.12 3.83 1.64
C PHE A 316 -9.57 4.99 0.75
N GLU A 317 -10.88 5.24 0.61
CA GLU A 317 -11.40 6.34 -0.21
C GLU A 317 -10.96 7.72 0.32
N GLU A 318 -10.77 7.88 1.63
CA GLU A 318 -10.26 9.11 2.25
C GLU A 318 -8.78 9.40 1.91
N PHE A 319 -7.98 8.35 1.71
CA PHE A 319 -6.57 8.51 1.31
C PHE A 319 -6.35 8.50 -0.19
N LYS A 320 -7.26 7.88 -0.95
CA LYS A 320 -7.27 7.91 -2.41
C LYS A 320 -7.39 9.36 -2.89
N GLY A 321 -6.46 9.79 -3.70
CA GLY A 321 -6.39 11.18 -4.14
C GLY A 321 -5.60 12.14 -3.23
N THR A 322 -5.29 11.77 -1.98
CA THR A 322 -4.31 12.51 -1.15
C THR A 322 -2.88 12.24 -1.62
N GLY A 323 -2.63 11.03 -2.11
CA GLY A 323 -1.37 10.63 -2.72
C GLY A 323 -1.14 11.27 -4.10
N ASN A 324 0.13 11.31 -4.51
CA ASN A 324 0.57 11.68 -5.87
C ASN A 324 1.30 10.52 -6.57
N SER A 325 1.29 9.33 -5.98
CA SER A 325 1.69 8.05 -6.57
C SER A 325 0.85 6.93 -5.95
N GLU A 326 0.45 5.97 -6.75
CA GLU A 326 -0.36 4.83 -6.30
C GLU A 326 0.20 3.54 -6.90
N ILE A 327 0.40 2.53 -6.06
CA ILE A 327 0.76 1.17 -6.46
C ILE A 327 -0.34 0.24 -5.98
N PHE A 328 -1.11 -0.31 -6.91
CA PHE A 328 -2.17 -1.27 -6.61
C PHE A 328 -1.65 -2.69 -6.77
N LEU A 329 -1.86 -3.52 -5.76
CA LEU A 329 -1.60 -4.95 -5.85
C LEU A 329 -2.88 -5.70 -6.23
N SER A 330 -2.73 -6.72 -7.06
CA SER A 330 -3.81 -7.59 -7.51
C SER A 330 -3.79 -8.91 -6.76
N ARG A 331 -4.92 -9.23 -6.12
CA ARG A 331 -5.11 -10.53 -5.50
C ARG A 331 -5.07 -11.67 -6.52
N GLU A 332 -5.66 -11.44 -7.69
CA GLU A 332 -5.72 -12.43 -8.77
C GLU A 332 -4.32 -12.80 -9.29
N LEU A 333 -3.42 -11.81 -9.47
CA LEU A 333 -2.03 -12.06 -9.84
C LEU A 333 -1.32 -12.89 -8.76
N ALA A 334 -1.49 -12.53 -7.49
CA ALA A 334 -0.86 -13.22 -6.37
C ALA A 334 -1.35 -14.67 -6.23
N GLU A 335 -2.65 -14.93 -6.39
CA GLU A 335 -3.23 -16.27 -6.38
C GLU A 335 -2.66 -17.16 -7.50
N ARG A 336 -2.33 -16.56 -8.65
CA ARG A 336 -1.65 -17.21 -9.77
C ARG A 336 -0.12 -17.24 -9.64
N ARG A 337 0.45 -16.76 -8.53
CA ARG A 337 1.90 -16.71 -8.27
C ARG A 337 2.66 -15.84 -9.28
N ILE A 338 2.03 -14.82 -9.83
CA ILE A 338 2.65 -13.83 -10.69
C ILE A 338 3.13 -12.68 -9.80
N TYR A 339 4.44 -12.48 -9.69
CA TYR A 339 5.07 -11.46 -8.86
C TYR A 339 6.09 -10.63 -9.64
N PRO A 340 6.21 -9.30 -9.30
CA PRO A 340 5.39 -8.56 -8.35
C PRO A 340 3.93 -8.49 -8.80
N ALA A 341 2.99 -8.63 -7.86
CA ALA A 341 1.56 -8.70 -8.19
C ALA A 341 0.96 -7.29 -8.40
N ILE A 342 1.61 -6.44 -9.20
CA ILE A 342 1.22 -5.05 -9.44
C ILE A 342 0.14 -4.99 -10.53
N ASP A 343 -0.97 -4.32 -10.24
CA ASP A 343 -2.01 -4.00 -11.21
C ASP A 343 -1.55 -2.77 -12.02
N ILE A 344 -1.00 -3.01 -13.21
CA ILE A 344 -0.37 -1.98 -14.03
C ILE A 344 -1.36 -0.87 -14.41
N PRO A 345 -2.59 -1.16 -14.90
CA PRO A 345 -3.59 -0.14 -15.23
C PRO A 345 -3.94 0.80 -14.08
N LYS A 346 -4.01 0.28 -12.85
CA LYS A 346 -4.40 1.07 -11.67
C LYS A 346 -3.24 1.80 -11.02
N SER A 347 -1.98 1.39 -11.30
CA SER A 347 -0.78 1.97 -10.67
C SER A 347 -0.20 3.09 -11.51
N GLY A 348 0.45 4.07 -10.88
CA GLY A 348 1.14 5.16 -11.56
C GLY A 348 1.51 6.32 -10.66
N THR A 349 2.29 7.23 -11.20
CA THR A 349 2.76 8.44 -10.51
C THR A 349 2.30 9.68 -11.26
N ARG A 350 1.76 10.66 -10.53
CA ARG A 350 1.38 11.95 -11.11
C ARG A 350 2.63 12.75 -11.45
N LYS A 351 2.61 13.43 -12.61
CA LYS A 351 3.74 14.22 -13.12
C LYS A 351 5.01 13.38 -13.26
N GLU A 352 4.86 12.14 -13.71
CA GLU A 352 5.96 11.19 -13.93
C GLU A 352 7.02 11.74 -14.88
N GLU A 353 6.62 12.65 -15.79
CA GLU A 353 7.52 13.37 -16.70
C GLU A 353 8.60 14.18 -15.98
N LYS A 354 8.42 14.53 -14.70
CA LYS A 354 9.43 15.19 -13.88
C LYS A 354 10.47 14.24 -13.27
N LEU A 355 10.16 12.93 -13.26
CA LEU A 355 10.99 11.87 -12.67
C LEU A 355 11.70 11.04 -13.74
N ILE A 356 11.16 10.98 -14.95
CA ILE A 356 11.70 10.18 -16.05
C ILE A 356 12.61 11.07 -16.90
N PRO A 357 13.84 10.63 -17.21
CA PRO A 357 14.72 11.33 -18.13
C PRO A 357 14.05 11.58 -19.48
N ALA A 358 14.25 12.77 -20.06
CA ALA A 358 13.57 13.19 -21.30
C ALA A 358 13.80 12.18 -22.47
N ASN A 359 14.99 11.58 -22.55
CA ASN A 359 15.33 10.58 -23.56
C ASN A 359 14.64 9.21 -23.37
N GLN A 360 14.05 8.95 -22.20
CA GLN A 360 13.33 7.70 -21.87
C GLN A 360 11.81 7.92 -21.84
N LEU A 361 11.33 9.15 -21.71
CA LEU A 361 9.92 9.45 -21.45
C LEU A 361 8.99 8.91 -22.54
N THR A 362 9.34 9.08 -23.82
CA THR A 362 8.53 8.58 -24.94
C THR A 362 8.39 7.06 -24.88
N THR A 363 9.49 6.35 -24.63
CA THR A 363 9.50 4.89 -24.53
C THR A 363 8.75 4.41 -23.31
N PHE A 364 8.89 5.11 -22.18
CA PHE A 364 8.12 4.83 -20.95
C PHE A 364 6.62 4.94 -21.20
N GLN A 365 6.18 6.00 -21.85
CA GLN A 365 4.76 6.21 -22.18
C GLN A 365 4.23 5.20 -23.21
N ALA A 366 5.05 4.83 -24.21
CA ALA A 366 4.71 3.80 -25.18
C ALA A 366 4.54 2.44 -24.52
N LEU A 367 5.51 2.03 -23.68
CA LEU A 367 5.43 0.81 -22.89
C LEU A 367 4.14 0.76 -22.07
N ARG A 368 3.81 1.84 -21.38
CA ARG A 368 2.61 1.90 -20.56
C ARG A 368 1.34 1.76 -21.41
N ARG A 369 1.24 2.44 -22.55
CA ARG A 369 0.11 2.30 -23.47
C ARG A 369 -0.09 0.86 -23.94
N ILE A 370 0.99 0.16 -24.26
CA ILE A 370 0.95 -1.25 -24.69
C ILE A 370 0.46 -2.14 -23.54
N LEU A 371 1.04 -1.99 -22.34
CA LEU A 371 0.71 -2.84 -21.19
C LEU A 371 -0.75 -2.66 -20.71
N VAL A 372 -1.28 -1.43 -20.77
CA VAL A 372 -2.66 -1.15 -20.32
C VAL A 372 -3.71 -1.73 -21.28
N GLN A 373 -3.38 -1.97 -22.55
CA GLN A 373 -4.29 -2.60 -23.51
C GLN A 373 -4.43 -4.11 -23.33
N MET A 374 -3.54 -4.73 -22.57
CA MET A 374 -3.53 -6.16 -22.30
C MET A 374 -4.35 -6.50 -21.04
N PRO A 375 -4.87 -7.73 -20.93
CA PRO A 375 -5.36 -8.23 -19.65
C PRO A 375 -4.26 -8.12 -18.57
N PRO A 376 -4.59 -7.72 -17.32
CA PRO A 376 -3.58 -7.46 -16.28
C PRO A 376 -2.57 -8.59 -16.06
N GLN A 377 -3.02 -9.85 -16.18
CA GLN A 377 -2.17 -11.02 -16.04
C GLN A 377 -1.15 -11.13 -17.18
N GLU A 378 -1.60 -10.96 -18.40
CA GLU A 378 -0.75 -11.03 -19.58
C GLU A 378 0.26 -9.88 -19.57
N ALA A 379 -0.18 -8.67 -19.24
CA ALA A 379 0.68 -7.51 -19.12
C ALA A 379 1.82 -7.74 -18.13
N MET A 380 1.49 -8.24 -16.91
CA MET A 380 2.50 -8.47 -15.89
C MET A 380 3.44 -9.62 -16.24
N LEU A 381 2.94 -10.72 -16.80
CA LEU A 381 3.78 -11.83 -17.27
C LEU A 381 4.75 -11.39 -18.37
N LYS A 382 4.27 -10.63 -19.38
CA LYS A 382 5.12 -10.10 -20.44
C LYS A 382 6.18 -9.13 -19.91
N LEU A 383 5.80 -8.28 -18.95
CA LEU A 383 6.76 -7.38 -18.32
C LEU A 383 7.84 -8.16 -17.59
N VAL A 384 7.47 -9.11 -16.73
CA VAL A 384 8.42 -9.94 -15.97
C VAL A 384 9.32 -10.75 -16.89
N ASP A 385 8.78 -11.38 -17.94
CA ASP A 385 9.57 -12.13 -18.92
C ASP A 385 10.65 -11.24 -19.57
N ARG A 386 10.27 -10.03 -20.02
CA ARG A 386 11.23 -9.08 -20.60
C ARG A 386 12.24 -8.56 -19.58
N LEU A 387 11.83 -8.29 -18.34
CA LEU A 387 12.74 -7.91 -17.26
C LEU A 387 13.78 -8.99 -16.98
N ASN A 388 13.39 -10.26 -17.00
CA ASN A 388 14.29 -11.40 -16.80
C ASN A 388 15.29 -11.59 -17.94
N ARG A 389 14.98 -11.12 -19.16
CA ARG A 389 15.86 -11.16 -20.32
C ARG A 389 16.84 -9.99 -20.39
N THR A 390 16.67 -8.99 -19.54
CA THR A 390 17.50 -7.77 -19.51
C THR A 390 18.15 -7.58 -18.14
N LYS A 391 19.36 -7.05 -18.13
CA LYS A 391 20.08 -6.80 -16.86
C LYS A 391 19.69 -5.47 -16.23
N THR A 392 19.30 -4.47 -17.04
CA THR A 392 18.98 -3.11 -16.59
C THR A 392 17.71 -2.60 -17.26
N ASN A 393 17.12 -1.53 -16.69
CA ASN A 393 15.99 -0.83 -17.31
C ASN A 393 16.43 -0.07 -18.57
N ASP A 394 17.68 0.35 -18.67
CA ASP A 394 18.22 0.94 -19.90
C ASP A 394 18.28 -0.09 -21.06
N GLU A 395 18.75 -1.31 -20.79
CA GLU A 395 18.65 -2.41 -21.74
C GLU A 395 17.21 -2.70 -22.15
N PHE A 396 16.31 -2.71 -21.18
CA PHE A 396 14.87 -2.92 -21.40
C PHE A 396 14.30 -1.84 -22.33
N TYR A 397 14.59 -0.54 -22.08
CA TYR A 397 14.12 0.54 -22.94
C TYR A 397 14.68 0.45 -24.38
N ASN A 398 15.93 0.01 -24.53
CA ASN A 398 16.50 -0.20 -25.84
C ASN A 398 15.81 -1.32 -26.63
N LEU A 399 15.44 -2.43 -25.96
CA LEU A 399 14.65 -3.50 -26.58
C LEU A 399 13.26 -3.06 -27.01
N VAL A 400 12.60 -2.22 -26.22
CA VAL A 400 11.26 -1.68 -26.58
C VAL A 400 11.35 -0.78 -27.80
N ARG A 401 12.39 0.08 -27.89
CA ARG A 401 12.61 0.96 -29.07
C ARG A 401 12.85 0.21 -30.36
N VAL A 402 13.58 -0.91 -30.32
CA VAL A 402 13.89 -1.74 -31.51
C VAL A 402 12.68 -2.58 -31.95
N GLY A 403 11.79 -2.93 -31.04
CA GLY A 403 10.58 -3.72 -31.35
C GLY A 403 9.43 -2.92 -31.93
N ASP A 404 9.48 -1.58 -31.90
CA ASP A 404 8.50 -0.67 -32.50
C ASP A 404 8.90 -0.20 -33.92
N SER A 405 10.02 -0.66 -34.44
CA SER A 405 10.51 -0.50 -35.83
C SER A 405 10.40 -1.81 -36.60
#